data_1d77ca4d5762314db6063df69959ddfa
#
_entry.id   1d77ca4d5762314db6063df69959ddfa
#
_cell.length_a   1.000
_cell.length_b   1.000
_cell.length_c   1.000
_cell.angle_alpha   90.00
_cell.angle_beta   90.00
_cell.angle_gamma   90.00
#
_symmetry.space_group_name_H-M   'P 1'
#
loop_
_entity.id
_entity.type
_entity.pdbx_description
1 polymer ?
#
loop_
_entity_poly.entity_id
_entity_poly.type
_entity_poly.pdbx_seq_one_letter_code
_entity_poly.pdbx_strand_id
1 'polypeptide(L)'
;STRKESSAASDVYKRQGELLALYGSAYNVNIRVFNDIQHTITGWPGGKPNADDSNRPERATPYPKKVIIFSPHPDDDVISMGGTFHRLCEQHHDVHVAYETSGNIAVGDEEVIRYCEYLRDVCAKYTEDETVKKKAEEIIHFLRYEKVEGEAEKRDVLFMKGTIRREEARAGARYSGIKSDDHIHFLDLPFYETGLVKKNDLSEADIAIVKKLLTDVKPDEMFVAGDLADPHGTHRVCLNAVLAAIDEL
;
A
#
# COMPACT_ATOMS: atom_id res chain seq x y z
N SER A 1 17.07 12.11 -50.46
CA SER A 1 16.39 11.09 -49.64
C SER A 1 17.28 9.85 -49.39
N THR A 2 17.95 9.36 -50.40
CA THR A 2 18.80 8.14 -50.33
C THR A 2 19.96 8.17 -49.33
N ARG A 3 20.59 9.34 -49.06
CA ARG A 3 21.65 9.44 -48.05
C ARG A 3 21.18 9.33 -46.59
N LYS A 4 19.96 9.81 -46.30
CA LYS A 4 19.38 9.68 -44.93
C LYS A 4 18.96 8.26 -44.62
N GLU A 5 18.42 7.55 -45.61
CA GLU A 5 17.99 6.18 -45.46
C GLU A 5 19.19 5.19 -45.29
N SER A 6 20.29 5.46 -46.01
CA SER A 6 21.51 4.65 -45.83
C SER A 6 22.22 4.88 -44.49
N SER A 7 22.14 6.09 -43.94
CA SER A 7 22.65 6.43 -42.61
C SER A 7 21.82 5.73 -41.52
N ALA A 8 20.50 5.78 -41.62
CA ALA A 8 19.61 5.11 -40.64
C ALA A 8 19.78 3.58 -40.66
N ALA A 9 19.90 2.98 -41.83
CA ALA A 9 20.16 1.56 -41.98
C ALA A 9 21.51 1.18 -41.37
N SER A 10 22.57 1.96 -41.65
CA SER A 10 23.89 1.73 -41.08
C SER A 10 23.90 1.84 -39.55
N ASP A 11 23.17 2.79 -38.98
CA ASP A 11 23.04 2.94 -37.53
C ASP A 11 22.27 1.78 -36.91
N VAL A 12 21.23 1.25 -37.57
CA VAL A 12 20.50 0.07 -37.12
C VAL A 12 21.42 -1.17 -37.11
N TYR A 13 22.18 -1.41 -38.17
CA TYR A 13 23.13 -2.54 -38.23
C TYR A 13 24.23 -2.44 -37.18
N LYS A 14 24.74 -1.23 -36.95
CA LYS A 14 25.76 -0.99 -35.92
C LYS A 14 25.23 -1.30 -34.52
N ARG A 15 24.03 -0.82 -34.19
CA ARG A 15 23.36 -1.11 -32.92
C ARG A 15 23.04 -2.59 -32.75
N GLN A 16 22.62 -3.28 -33.82
CA GLN A 16 22.44 -4.73 -33.77
C GLN A 16 23.74 -5.46 -33.45
N GLY A 17 24.85 -5.07 -34.07
CA GLY A 17 26.17 -5.62 -33.78
C GLY A 17 26.59 -5.40 -32.32
N GLU A 18 26.37 -4.22 -31.78
CA GLU A 18 26.66 -3.89 -30.37
C GLU A 18 25.80 -4.71 -29.41
N LEU A 19 24.50 -4.86 -29.68
CA LEU A 19 23.57 -5.65 -28.87
C LEU A 19 23.96 -7.15 -28.90
N LEU A 20 24.30 -7.67 -30.08
CA LEU A 20 24.75 -9.06 -30.21
C LEU A 20 26.10 -9.32 -29.52
N ALA A 21 26.99 -8.33 -29.50
CA ALA A 21 28.26 -8.43 -28.77
C ALA A 21 28.05 -8.43 -27.26
N LEU A 22 27.06 -7.68 -26.76
CA LEU A 22 26.75 -7.58 -25.32
C LEU A 22 25.95 -8.78 -24.81
N TYR A 23 24.99 -9.26 -25.58
CA TYR A 23 23.99 -10.24 -25.12
C TYR A 23 24.08 -11.59 -25.85
N GLY A 24 24.94 -11.73 -26.83
CA GLY A 24 25.10 -12.94 -27.59
C GLY A 24 24.10 -13.07 -28.73
N SER A 25 23.14 -13.99 -28.67
CA SER A 25 22.16 -14.20 -29.73
C SER A 25 21.00 -13.18 -29.69
N ALA A 26 20.32 -13.01 -30.83
CA ALA A 26 19.08 -12.22 -30.89
C ALA A 26 18.00 -12.76 -29.94
N TYR A 27 17.98 -14.08 -29.70
CA TYR A 27 17.11 -14.71 -28.73
C TYR A 27 17.39 -14.19 -27.30
N ASN A 28 18.66 -14.10 -26.90
CA ASN A 28 19.03 -13.58 -25.58
C ASN A 28 18.66 -12.10 -25.44
N VAL A 29 18.82 -11.30 -26.49
CA VAL A 29 18.37 -9.90 -26.50
C VAL A 29 16.85 -9.81 -26.28
N ASN A 30 16.09 -10.66 -26.99
CA ASN A 30 14.63 -10.69 -26.84
C ASN A 30 14.19 -11.10 -25.42
N ILE A 31 14.85 -12.11 -24.82
CA ILE A 31 14.57 -12.52 -23.45
C ILE A 31 14.85 -11.36 -22.47
N ARG A 32 16.00 -10.68 -22.64
CA ARG A 32 16.35 -9.56 -21.79
C ARG A 32 15.33 -8.43 -21.88
N VAL A 33 14.99 -8.02 -23.09
CA VAL A 33 13.96 -6.97 -23.31
C VAL A 33 12.60 -7.39 -22.77
N PHE A 34 12.22 -8.65 -22.98
CA PHE A 34 10.96 -9.17 -22.43
C PHE A 34 10.94 -9.11 -20.90
N ASN A 35 12.02 -9.52 -20.25
CA ASN A 35 12.13 -9.44 -18.79
C ASN A 35 12.09 -7.99 -18.30
N ASP A 36 12.83 -7.09 -18.96
CA ASP A 36 12.81 -5.67 -18.59
C ASP A 36 11.40 -5.05 -18.74
N ILE A 37 10.65 -5.42 -19.79
CA ILE A 37 9.25 -5.00 -19.96
C ILE A 37 8.36 -5.64 -18.88
N GLN A 38 8.56 -6.91 -18.53
CA GLN A 38 7.79 -7.54 -17.45
C GLN A 38 7.97 -6.83 -16.10
N HIS A 39 9.14 -6.24 -15.85
CA HIS A 39 9.38 -5.50 -14.61
C HIS A 39 8.51 -4.27 -14.46
N THR A 40 7.99 -3.74 -15.56
CA THR A 40 7.10 -2.58 -15.57
C THR A 40 5.63 -2.95 -15.69
N ILE A 41 5.30 -4.22 -15.96
CA ILE A 41 3.93 -4.70 -16.10
C ILE A 41 3.42 -5.20 -14.75
N THR A 42 2.26 -4.68 -14.35
CA THR A 42 1.55 -5.08 -13.15
C THR A 42 0.80 -6.39 -13.34
N GLY A 43 0.61 -7.14 -12.26
CA GLY A 43 -0.34 -8.25 -12.18
C GLY A 43 0.21 -9.64 -12.45
N TRP A 44 1.11 -9.85 -13.42
CA TRP A 44 1.61 -11.18 -13.80
C TRP A 44 3.09 -11.17 -14.17
N PRO A 45 3.97 -10.62 -13.32
CA PRO A 45 5.41 -10.77 -13.56
C PRO A 45 5.74 -12.26 -13.50
N GLY A 46 6.31 -12.85 -14.46
CA GLY A 46 6.53 -14.30 -14.53
C GLY A 46 5.45 -15.09 -15.26
N GLY A 47 4.41 -14.42 -15.79
CA GLY A 47 3.44 -15.03 -16.67
C GLY A 47 2.15 -15.55 -15.99
N LYS A 48 1.34 -16.27 -16.75
CA LYS A 48 0.03 -16.76 -16.29
C LYS A 48 0.22 -17.88 -15.25
N PRO A 49 -0.48 -17.85 -14.10
CA PRO A 49 -0.45 -18.94 -13.14
C PRO A 49 -0.80 -20.29 -13.78
N ASN A 50 -0.07 -21.32 -13.39
CA ASN A 50 -0.26 -22.69 -13.87
C ASN A 50 -0.17 -22.85 -15.40
N ALA A 51 0.49 -21.91 -16.11
CA ALA A 51 0.83 -22.07 -17.50
C ALA A 51 1.99 -23.08 -17.64
N ASP A 52 1.98 -23.85 -18.72
CA ASP A 52 3.12 -24.66 -19.09
C ASP A 52 4.26 -23.75 -19.59
N ASP A 53 5.25 -23.54 -18.76
CA ASP A 53 6.41 -22.69 -19.04
C ASP A 53 7.64 -23.50 -19.49
N SER A 54 7.47 -24.80 -19.79
CA SER A 54 8.57 -25.67 -20.20
C SER A 54 9.36 -25.13 -21.40
N ASN A 55 8.70 -24.42 -22.30
CA ASN A 55 9.28 -23.76 -23.47
C ASN A 55 9.54 -22.26 -23.27
N ARG A 56 9.31 -21.75 -22.06
CA ARG A 56 9.42 -20.32 -21.71
C ARG A 56 10.00 -20.15 -20.32
N PRO A 57 11.25 -20.61 -20.08
CA PRO A 57 11.86 -20.58 -18.74
C PRO A 57 11.99 -19.16 -18.16
N GLU A 58 12.01 -18.13 -19.02
CA GLU A 58 12.02 -16.73 -18.60
C GLU A 58 10.77 -16.31 -17.82
N ARG A 59 9.66 -17.07 -17.93
CA ARG A 59 8.41 -16.80 -17.21
C ARG A 59 8.36 -17.43 -15.82
N ALA A 60 9.15 -18.47 -15.59
CA ALA A 60 9.13 -19.23 -14.35
C ALA A 60 9.74 -18.45 -13.18
N THR A 61 10.64 -17.53 -13.46
CA THR A 61 11.34 -16.74 -12.44
C THR A 61 11.19 -15.26 -12.75
N PRO A 62 10.17 -14.58 -12.17
CA PRO A 62 10.02 -13.14 -12.32
C PRO A 62 11.19 -12.41 -11.69
N TYR A 63 11.55 -11.27 -12.26
CA TYR A 63 12.54 -10.39 -11.65
C TYR A 63 11.98 -9.83 -10.34
N PRO A 64 12.70 -9.97 -9.21
CA PRO A 64 12.27 -9.44 -7.94
C PRO A 64 12.12 -7.92 -8.01
N LYS A 65 10.96 -7.40 -7.67
CA LYS A 65 10.69 -5.97 -7.57
C LYS A 65 10.48 -5.59 -6.12
N LYS A 66 10.79 -4.35 -5.80
CA LYS A 66 10.32 -3.70 -4.60
C LYS A 66 9.06 -2.93 -4.91
N VAL A 67 7.98 -3.27 -4.25
CA VAL A 67 6.62 -2.78 -4.57
C VAL A 67 6.03 -2.08 -3.36
N ILE A 68 5.40 -0.92 -3.57
CA ILE A 68 4.52 -0.32 -2.56
C ILE A 68 3.09 -0.32 -3.07
N ILE A 69 2.16 -0.78 -2.22
CA ILE A 69 0.72 -0.66 -2.41
C ILE A 69 0.24 0.44 -1.46
N PHE A 70 -0.22 1.56 -2.01
CA PHE A 70 -0.86 2.63 -1.25
C PHE A 70 -2.35 2.34 -1.10
N SER A 71 -2.80 2.24 0.14
CA SER A 71 -4.19 2.00 0.52
C SER A 71 -4.72 3.23 1.23
N PRO A 72 -5.64 4.02 0.65
CA PRO A 72 -6.22 5.20 1.29
C PRO A 72 -6.79 4.90 2.66
N HIS A 73 -7.52 3.81 2.81
CA HIS A 73 -8.01 3.29 4.08
C HIS A 73 -7.50 1.86 4.34
N PRO A 74 -7.58 1.36 5.58
CA PRO A 74 -7.11 0.01 5.95
C PRO A 74 -7.97 -1.15 5.43
N ASP A 75 -8.26 -1.22 4.12
CA ASP A 75 -8.98 -2.29 3.43
C ASP A 75 -8.92 -2.14 1.90
N ASP A 76 -8.63 -0.94 1.39
CA ASP A 76 -8.65 -0.66 -0.05
C ASP A 76 -7.65 -1.52 -0.84
N ASP A 77 -6.51 -1.87 -0.24
CA ASP A 77 -5.52 -2.79 -0.80
C ASP A 77 -6.11 -4.17 -1.11
N VAL A 78 -6.86 -4.73 -0.16
CA VAL A 78 -7.47 -6.06 -0.30
C VAL A 78 -8.71 -6.01 -1.19
N ILE A 79 -9.57 -4.99 -1.00
CA ILE A 79 -10.82 -4.85 -1.75
C ILE A 79 -10.53 -4.57 -3.23
N SER A 80 -9.60 -3.64 -3.51
CA SER A 80 -9.34 -3.18 -4.88
C SER A 80 -8.39 -4.08 -5.65
N MET A 81 -7.39 -4.68 -4.98
CA MET A 81 -6.35 -5.42 -5.67
C MET A 81 -5.82 -6.66 -4.91
N GLY A 82 -6.60 -7.23 -3.99
CA GLY A 82 -6.17 -8.37 -3.16
C GLY A 82 -5.61 -9.54 -3.94
N GLY A 83 -6.17 -9.87 -5.11
CA GLY A 83 -5.64 -10.91 -5.99
C GLY A 83 -4.25 -10.58 -6.54
N THR A 84 -4.01 -9.34 -6.94
CA THR A 84 -2.69 -8.85 -7.39
C THR A 84 -1.72 -8.78 -6.22
N PHE A 85 -2.16 -8.27 -5.07
CA PHE A 85 -1.36 -8.22 -3.85
C PHE A 85 -0.84 -9.60 -3.45
N HIS A 86 -1.75 -10.57 -3.32
CA HIS A 86 -1.39 -11.95 -3.02
C HIS A 86 -0.41 -12.53 -4.04
N ARG A 87 -0.65 -12.27 -5.34
CA ARG A 87 0.20 -12.74 -6.42
C ARG A 87 1.61 -12.15 -6.38
N LEU A 88 1.76 -10.88 -6.06
CA LEU A 88 3.08 -10.24 -5.89
C LEU A 88 3.86 -10.92 -4.75
N CYS A 89 3.20 -11.21 -3.63
CA CYS A 89 3.82 -11.92 -2.50
C CYS A 89 4.21 -13.36 -2.86
N GLU A 90 3.33 -14.11 -3.56
CA GLU A 90 3.63 -15.48 -4.04
C GLU A 90 4.83 -15.53 -4.96
N GLN A 91 5.02 -14.50 -5.78
CA GLN A 91 6.13 -14.39 -6.71
C GLN A 91 7.40 -13.83 -6.08
N HIS A 92 7.42 -13.71 -4.75
CA HIS A 92 8.58 -13.32 -3.97
C HIS A 92 9.10 -11.91 -4.26
N HIS A 93 8.21 -10.98 -4.66
CA HIS A 93 8.54 -9.57 -4.66
C HIS A 93 8.69 -9.05 -3.23
N ASP A 94 9.48 -8.01 -3.06
CA ASP A 94 9.63 -7.26 -1.82
C ASP A 94 8.44 -6.28 -1.71
N VAL A 95 7.33 -6.76 -1.15
CA VAL A 95 6.05 -6.04 -1.15
C VAL A 95 5.85 -5.31 0.16
N HIS A 96 5.62 -4.01 0.06
CA HIS A 96 5.22 -3.14 1.15
C HIS A 96 3.78 -2.68 0.94
N VAL A 97 3.04 -2.49 2.02
CA VAL A 97 1.73 -1.85 2.00
C VAL A 97 1.74 -0.61 2.89
N ALA A 98 1.18 0.48 2.41
CA ALA A 98 1.13 1.75 3.11
C ALA A 98 -0.32 2.23 3.24
N TYR A 99 -0.84 2.17 4.45
CA TYR A 99 -2.16 2.69 4.79
C TYR A 99 -2.05 4.19 5.06
N GLU A 100 -2.65 4.99 4.20
CA GLU A 100 -2.47 6.45 4.19
C GLU A 100 -3.23 7.13 5.31
N THR A 101 -4.40 6.61 5.68
CA THR A 101 -5.23 7.12 6.78
C THR A 101 -5.57 6.04 7.78
N SER A 102 -5.98 6.43 8.99
CA SER A 102 -6.40 5.47 10.01
C SER A 102 -7.74 4.80 9.71
N GLY A 103 -8.58 5.38 8.85
CA GLY A 103 -9.93 4.87 8.59
C GLY A 103 -10.86 4.87 9.81
N ASN A 104 -10.51 5.61 10.87
CA ASN A 104 -11.17 5.59 12.18
C ASN A 104 -12.66 5.91 12.13
N ILE A 105 -13.12 6.74 11.18
CA ILE A 105 -14.53 7.10 11.05
C ILE A 105 -15.43 5.92 10.69
N ALA A 106 -14.89 4.91 10.03
CA ALA A 106 -15.66 3.72 9.66
C ALA A 106 -15.99 2.79 10.85
N VAL A 107 -15.35 2.99 12.01
CA VAL A 107 -15.56 2.15 13.20
C VAL A 107 -16.73 2.68 14.02
N GLY A 108 -17.74 1.85 14.23
CA GLY A 108 -18.89 2.17 15.07
C GLY A 108 -18.56 2.19 16.56
N ASP A 109 -19.33 2.92 17.34
CA ASP A 109 -19.11 3.04 18.78
C ASP A 109 -19.31 1.72 19.51
N GLU A 110 -20.28 0.91 19.11
CA GLU A 110 -20.49 -0.44 19.67
C GLU A 110 -19.30 -1.37 19.45
N GLU A 111 -18.59 -1.19 18.35
CA GLU A 111 -17.34 -1.94 18.09
C GLU A 111 -16.25 -1.55 19.09
N VAL A 112 -16.06 -0.26 19.33
CA VAL A 112 -15.11 0.24 20.34
C VAL A 112 -15.49 -0.29 21.72
N ILE A 113 -16.77 -0.23 22.10
CA ILE A 113 -17.27 -0.74 23.38
C ILE A 113 -16.93 -2.23 23.53
N ARG A 114 -17.18 -3.04 22.51
CA ARG A 114 -16.86 -4.48 22.51
C ARG A 114 -15.37 -4.75 22.77
N TYR A 115 -14.48 -4.00 22.11
CA TYR A 115 -13.04 -4.13 22.34
C TYR A 115 -12.61 -3.62 23.71
N CYS A 116 -13.21 -2.56 24.21
CA CYS A 116 -12.95 -2.08 25.57
C CYS A 116 -13.42 -3.08 26.63
N GLU A 117 -14.58 -3.70 26.45
CA GLU A 117 -15.07 -4.77 27.33
C GLU A 117 -14.13 -5.98 27.32
N TYR A 118 -13.67 -6.39 26.12
CA TYR A 118 -12.65 -7.45 25.98
C TYR A 118 -11.37 -7.10 26.74
N LEU A 119 -10.81 -5.91 26.55
CA LEU A 119 -9.61 -5.46 27.27
C LEU A 119 -9.82 -5.45 28.78
N ARG A 120 -10.94 -4.91 29.27
CA ARG A 120 -11.28 -4.89 30.68
C ARG A 120 -11.28 -6.31 31.28
N ASP A 121 -11.94 -7.25 30.61
CA ASP A 121 -12.10 -8.61 31.12
C ASP A 121 -10.76 -9.39 31.08
N VAL A 122 -9.95 -9.18 30.05
CA VAL A 122 -8.59 -9.76 29.95
C VAL A 122 -7.69 -9.19 31.03
N CYS A 123 -7.67 -7.87 31.22
CA CYS A 123 -6.86 -7.24 32.27
C CYS A 123 -7.30 -7.68 33.66
N ALA A 124 -8.59 -7.77 33.93
CA ALA A 124 -9.12 -8.23 35.21
C ALA A 124 -8.65 -9.66 35.58
N LYS A 125 -8.34 -10.48 34.57
CA LYS A 125 -7.88 -11.87 34.78
C LYS A 125 -6.38 -12.00 34.93
N TYR A 126 -5.59 -11.21 34.19
CA TYR A 126 -4.17 -11.49 33.97
C TYR A 126 -3.22 -10.43 34.52
N THR A 127 -3.73 -9.29 35.03
CA THR A 127 -2.89 -8.23 35.58
C THR A 127 -3.52 -7.58 36.80
N GLU A 128 -2.69 -7.11 37.72
CA GLU A 128 -3.08 -6.27 38.85
C GLU A 128 -3.07 -4.77 38.49
N ASP A 129 -2.58 -4.42 37.28
CA ASP A 129 -2.57 -3.04 36.80
C ASP A 129 -3.97 -2.61 36.34
N GLU A 130 -4.58 -1.73 37.13
CA GLU A 130 -5.91 -1.19 36.88
C GLU A 130 -5.94 -0.08 35.78
N THR A 131 -4.78 0.34 35.26
CA THR A 131 -4.69 1.51 34.35
C THR A 131 -5.49 1.28 33.07
N VAL A 132 -5.24 0.17 32.39
CA VAL A 132 -5.92 -0.18 31.11
C VAL A 132 -7.40 -0.45 31.35
N LYS A 133 -7.73 -1.15 32.43
CA LYS A 133 -9.11 -1.44 32.83
C LYS A 133 -9.92 -0.15 33.05
N LYS A 134 -9.39 0.77 33.85
CA LYS A 134 -10.02 2.08 34.11
C LYS A 134 -10.22 2.87 32.83
N LYS A 135 -9.19 2.90 31.96
CA LYS A 135 -9.30 3.59 30.68
C LYS A 135 -10.37 2.98 29.78
N ALA A 136 -10.47 1.68 29.71
CA ALA A 136 -11.54 0.99 28.97
C ALA A 136 -12.94 1.34 29.52
N GLU A 137 -13.10 1.34 30.85
CA GLU A 137 -14.36 1.74 31.52
C GLU A 137 -14.72 3.21 31.26
N GLU A 138 -13.75 4.13 31.29
CA GLU A 138 -13.96 5.54 30.94
C GLU A 138 -14.45 5.71 29.49
N ILE A 139 -13.86 4.98 28.54
CA ILE A 139 -14.27 5.02 27.13
C ILE A 139 -15.69 4.48 26.97
N ILE A 140 -16.00 3.33 27.58
CA ILE A 140 -17.34 2.73 27.55
C ILE A 140 -18.37 3.71 28.10
N HIS A 141 -18.06 4.31 29.28
CA HIS A 141 -18.98 5.27 29.90
C HIS A 141 -19.23 6.49 29.00
N PHE A 142 -18.14 7.07 28.45
CA PHE A 142 -18.25 8.20 27.52
C PHE A 142 -19.13 7.86 26.32
N LEU A 143 -18.88 6.76 25.63
CA LEU A 143 -19.62 6.38 24.42
C LEU A 143 -21.10 6.07 24.70
N ARG A 144 -21.42 5.54 25.88
CA ARG A 144 -22.82 5.18 26.25
C ARG A 144 -23.63 6.37 26.78
N TYR A 145 -23.00 7.32 27.44
CA TYR A 145 -23.74 8.30 28.25
C TYR A 145 -23.36 9.77 28.01
N GLU A 146 -22.20 10.05 27.46
CA GLU A 146 -21.70 11.42 27.36
C GLU A 146 -21.54 11.92 25.92
N LYS A 147 -21.37 11.00 24.95
CA LYS A 147 -21.10 11.37 23.56
C LYS A 147 -22.27 12.12 22.95
N VAL A 148 -21.99 13.27 22.35
CA VAL A 148 -22.97 14.07 21.61
C VAL A 148 -22.69 13.93 20.11
N GLU A 149 -23.75 13.69 19.35
CA GLU A 149 -23.64 13.56 17.90
C GLU A 149 -23.20 14.89 17.26
N GLY A 150 -22.22 14.79 16.34
CA GLY A 150 -21.65 15.95 15.63
C GLY A 150 -20.48 16.65 16.33
N GLU A 151 -20.14 16.28 17.56
CA GLU A 151 -18.93 16.75 18.22
C GLU A 151 -17.71 15.93 17.83
N ALA A 152 -16.52 16.55 17.92
CA ALA A 152 -15.25 15.85 17.71
C ALA A 152 -15.06 14.76 18.76
N GLU A 153 -14.69 13.58 18.34
CA GLU A 153 -14.45 12.45 19.24
C GLU A 153 -13.23 12.67 20.14
N LYS A 154 -13.30 12.12 21.36
CA LYS A 154 -12.16 12.11 22.26
C LYS A 154 -10.97 11.34 21.65
N ARG A 155 -9.74 11.80 21.92
CA ARG A 155 -8.52 11.19 21.40
C ARG A 155 -8.40 9.69 21.71
N ASP A 156 -8.83 9.27 22.90
CA ASP A 156 -8.77 7.86 23.30
C ASP A 156 -9.73 7.00 22.46
N VAL A 157 -10.88 7.53 22.09
CA VAL A 157 -11.84 6.86 21.20
C VAL A 157 -11.26 6.76 19.78
N LEU A 158 -10.69 7.84 19.26
CA LEU A 158 -10.02 7.83 17.95
C LEU A 158 -8.86 6.85 17.92
N PHE A 159 -8.07 6.78 19.00
CA PHE A 159 -7.00 5.80 19.14
C PHE A 159 -7.52 4.35 19.08
N MET A 160 -8.61 4.06 19.82
CA MET A 160 -9.23 2.73 19.78
C MET A 160 -9.74 2.38 18.38
N LYS A 161 -10.47 3.30 17.74
CA LYS A 161 -10.96 3.13 16.37
C LYS A 161 -9.83 2.88 15.38
N GLY A 162 -8.80 3.71 15.41
CA GLY A 162 -7.62 3.54 14.56
C GLY A 162 -6.88 2.24 14.82
N THR A 163 -6.77 1.82 16.10
CA THR A 163 -6.12 0.55 16.47
C THR A 163 -6.89 -0.65 15.93
N ILE A 164 -8.22 -0.65 16.04
CA ILE A 164 -9.07 -1.71 15.46
C ILE A 164 -8.78 -1.85 13.96
N ARG A 165 -8.81 -0.73 13.22
CA ARG A 165 -8.54 -0.73 11.77
C ARG A 165 -7.12 -1.20 11.44
N ARG A 166 -6.12 -0.81 12.23
CA ARG A 166 -4.73 -1.25 12.03
C ARG A 166 -4.57 -2.75 12.20
N GLU A 167 -5.24 -3.37 13.19
CA GLU A 167 -5.14 -4.81 13.39
C GLU A 167 -5.86 -5.59 12.29
N GLU A 168 -6.99 -5.09 11.78
CA GLU A 168 -7.66 -5.64 10.60
C GLU A 168 -6.74 -5.56 9.37
N ALA A 169 -6.13 -4.41 9.14
CA ALA A 169 -5.17 -4.20 8.05
C ALA A 169 -3.96 -5.13 8.13
N ARG A 170 -3.35 -5.28 9.31
CA ARG A 170 -2.26 -6.25 9.53
C ARG A 170 -2.69 -7.68 9.23
N ALA A 171 -3.89 -8.06 9.69
CA ALA A 171 -4.42 -9.40 9.41
C ALA A 171 -4.61 -9.61 7.90
N GLY A 172 -5.18 -8.65 7.18
CA GLY A 172 -5.36 -8.67 5.73
C GLY A 172 -4.03 -8.75 4.97
N ALA A 173 -3.05 -7.91 5.34
CA ALA A 173 -1.73 -7.89 4.74
C ALA A 173 -0.97 -9.22 4.94
N ARG A 174 -1.00 -9.77 6.16
CA ARG A 174 -0.40 -11.09 6.45
C ARG A 174 -1.09 -12.21 5.69
N TYR A 175 -2.42 -12.18 5.58
CA TYR A 175 -3.17 -13.14 4.78
C TYR A 175 -2.82 -13.03 3.29
N SER A 176 -2.57 -11.84 2.79
CA SER A 176 -2.13 -11.60 1.42
C SER A 176 -0.68 -12.03 1.16
N GLY A 177 0.09 -12.33 2.20
CA GLY A 177 1.43 -12.91 2.07
C GLY A 177 2.57 -12.07 2.63
N ILE A 178 2.32 -10.90 3.24
CA ILE A 178 3.35 -10.12 3.95
C ILE A 178 3.85 -10.93 5.15
N LYS A 179 5.17 -11.09 5.25
CA LYS A 179 5.81 -11.91 6.29
C LYS A 179 6.39 -11.11 7.44
N SER A 180 6.69 -9.84 7.22
CA SER A 180 7.28 -8.95 8.22
C SER A 180 6.43 -7.72 8.43
N ASP A 181 6.20 -7.35 9.69
CA ASP A 181 5.46 -6.15 10.04
C ASP A 181 6.20 -4.85 9.61
N ASP A 182 7.52 -4.92 9.36
CA ASP A 182 8.31 -3.81 8.83
C ASP A 182 7.88 -3.41 7.40
N HIS A 183 7.14 -4.26 6.71
CA HIS A 183 6.58 -3.99 5.38
C HIS A 183 5.15 -3.43 5.44
N ILE A 184 4.60 -3.22 6.64
CA ILE A 184 3.27 -2.69 6.86
C ILE A 184 3.40 -1.29 7.46
N HIS A 185 3.08 -0.26 6.68
CA HIS A 185 3.26 1.14 7.06
C HIS A 185 1.92 1.78 7.35
N PHE A 186 1.81 2.49 8.48
CA PHE A 186 0.67 3.32 8.82
C PHE A 186 1.13 4.78 8.81
N LEU A 187 0.64 5.55 7.84
CA LEU A 187 1.12 6.91 7.59
C LEU A 187 0.38 7.94 8.44
N ASP A 188 -0.90 7.68 8.76
CA ASP A 188 -1.77 8.57 9.53
C ASP A 188 -1.69 10.02 9.04
N LEU A 189 -1.92 10.22 7.73
CA LEU A 189 -1.76 11.52 7.09
C LEU A 189 -2.60 12.60 7.80
N PRO A 190 -1.98 13.71 8.23
CA PRO A 190 -2.61 14.75 9.05
C PRO A 190 -3.90 15.34 8.48
N PHE A 191 -4.03 15.39 7.17
CA PHE A 191 -5.25 15.90 6.54
C PHE A 191 -6.50 15.12 6.98
N TYR A 192 -6.35 13.81 7.23
CA TYR A 192 -7.46 12.93 7.60
C TYR A 192 -7.73 12.93 9.10
N GLU A 193 -6.70 13.04 9.94
CA GLU A 193 -6.75 12.79 11.38
C GLU A 193 -7.35 13.97 12.18
N THR A 194 -8.49 14.50 11.74
CA THR A 194 -9.15 15.65 12.35
C THR A 194 -10.06 15.28 13.52
N GLY A 195 -10.45 14.02 13.64
CA GLY A 195 -11.48 13.57 14.57
C GLY A 195 -12.91 13.93 14.15
N LEU A 196 -13.08 14.53 12.96
CA LEU A 196 -14.34 14.94 12.38
C LEU A 196 -14.55 14.27 11.02
N VAL A 197 -15.79 14.24 10.55
CA VAL A 197 -16.11 13.81 9.18
C VAL A 197 -15.43 14.73 8.16
N LYS A 198 -15.43 16.05 8.45
CA LYS A 198 -14.74 17.03 7.60
C LYS A 198 -13.22 16.89 7.73
N LYS A 199 -12.56 16.70 6.61
CA LYS A 199 -11.10 16.59 6.51
C LYS A 199 -10.48 17.94 6.19
N ASN A 200 -9.16 18.05 6.44
CA ASN A 200 -8.38 19.20 6.01
C ASN A 200 -7.97 19.06 4.53
N ASP A 201 -7.47 20.17 3.97
CA ASP A 201 -6.80 20.11 2.67
C ASP A 201 -5.43 19.45 2.80
N LEU A 202 -4.91 18.92 1.68
CA LEU A 202 -3.56 18.37 1.59
C LEU A 202 -2.52 19.42 2.00
N SER A 203 -1.55 19.02 2.80
CA SER A 203 -0.50 19.90 3.32
C SER A 203 0.90 19.35 3.04
N GLU A 204 1.92 20.21 3.16
CA GLU A 204 3.33 19.82 3.07
C GLU A 204 3.71 18.72 4.08
N ALA A 205 3.04 18.67 5.23
CA ALA A 205 3.29 17.63 6.23
C ALA A 205 2.87 16.24 5.73
N ASP A 206 1.75 16.16 5.02
CA ASP A 206 1.27 14.92 4.39
C ASP A 206 2.25 14.45 3.31
N ILE A 207 2.66 15.37 2.43
CA ILE A 207 3.60 15.11 1.34
C ILE A 207 4.95 14.63 1.89
N ALA A 208 5.47 15.27 2.93
CA ALA A 208 6.73 14.91 3.55
C ALA A 208 6.73 13.49 4.13
N ILE A 209 5.61 13.03 4.70
CA ILE A 209 5.46 11.66 5.22
C ILE A 209 5.57 10.65 4.07
N VAL A 210 4.81 10.86 2.98
CA VAL A 210 4.84 9.99 1.81
C VAL A 210 6.23 9.99 1.16
N LYS A 211 6.83 11.17 0.97
CA LYS A 211 8.17 11.32 0.41
C LYS A 211 9.23 10.59 1.24
N LYS A 212 9.12 10.64 2.57
CA LYS A 212 10.01 9.88 3.46
C LYS A 212 9.89 8.38 3.20
N LEU A 213 8.68 7.84 3.12
CA LEU A 213 8.46 6.42 2.83
C LEU A 213 9.07 6.03 1.48
N LEU A 214 8.82 6.81 0.42
CA LEU A 214 9.37 6.55 -0.90
C LEU A 214 10.90 6.57 -0.90
N THR A 215 11.51 7.51 -0.15
CA THR A 215 12.96 7.61 0.01
C THR A 215 13.55 6.41 0.74
N ASP A 216 12.87 5.94 1.79
CA ASP A 216 13.32 4.81 2.60
C ASP A 216 13.20 3.48 1.85
N VAL A 217 12.06 3.25 1.21
CA VAL A 217 11.77 1.97 0.51
C VAL A 217 12.41 1.93 -0.88
N LYS A 218 12.39 3.01 -1.63
CA LYS A 218 12.88 3.08 -3.03
C LYS A 218 12.22 2.03 -3.92
N PRO A 219 10.91 2.10 -4.11
CA PRO A 219 10.18 1.10 -4.87
C PRO A 219 10.53 1.14 -6.37
N ASP A 220 10.50 -0.03 -7.00
CA ASP A 220 10.56 -0.18 -8.46
C ASP A 220 9.16 0.03 -9.08
N GLU A 221 8.12 -0.22 -8.29
CA GLU A 221 6.72 -0.16 -8.73
C GLU A 221 5.79 0.27 -7.60
N MET A 222 4.81 1.08 -7.93
CA MET A 222 3.81 1.57 -6.98
C MET A 222 2.40 1.36 -7.50
N PHE A 223 1.52 0.93 -6.62
CA PHE A 223 0.08 0.87 -6.85
C PHE A 223 -0.59 1.95 -6.01
N VAL A 224 -1.38 2.78 -6.65
CA VAL A 224 -2.08 3.89 -5.99
C VAL A 224 -3.55 3.86 -6.39
N ALA A 225 -4.44 4.08 -5.44
CA ALA A 225 -5.86 4.18 -5.73
C ALA A 225 -6.15 5.42 -6.57
N GLY A 226 -6.66 5.22 -7.78
CA GLY A 226 -6.90 6.27 -8.77
C GLY A 226 -8.37 6.71 -8.87
N ASP A 227 -9.15 6.58 -7.80
CA ASP A 227 -10.57 6.97 -7.82
C ASP A 227 -10.74 8.49 -7.76
N LEU A 228 -10.74 9.12 -8.92
CA LEU A 228 -10.97 10.56 -9.07
C LEU A 228 -12.43 10.96 -8.84
N ALA A 229 -13.34 10.00 -8.86
CA ALA A 229 -14.78 10.21 -8.67
C ALA A 229 -15.23 9.91 -7.23
N ASP A 230 -14.29 9.62 -6.31
CA ASP A 230 -14.59 9.35 -4.90
C ASP A 230 -15.46 10.47 -4.30
N PRO A 231 -16.69 10.16 -3.88
CA PRO A 231 -17.61 11.15 -3.34
C PRO A 231 -17.12 11.76 -2.02
N HIS A 232 -16.31 11.04 -1.27
CA HIS A 232 -15.74 11.50 0.01
C HIS A 232 -14.45 12.30 -0.17
N GLY A 233 -13.81 12.20 -1.32
CA GLY A 233 -12.59 12.92 -1.68
C GLY A 233 -11.30 12.39 -1.05
N THR A 234 -11.35 11.43 -0.12
CA THR A 234 -10.19 10.90 0.58
C THR A 234 -9.21 10.22 -0.38
N HIS A 235 -9.68 9.32 -1.25
CA HIS A 235 -8.85 8.62 -2.22
C HIS A 235 -8.13 9.59 -3.16
N ARG A 236 -8.83 10.64 -3.60
CA ARG A 236 -8.23 11.69 -4.45
C ARG A 236 -7.15 12.48 -3.72
N VAL A 237 -7.35 12.82 -2.44
CA VAL A 237 -6.33 13.53 -1.65
C VAL A 237 -5.12 12.64 -1.42
N CYS A 238 -5.31 11.37 -1.10
CA CYS A 238 -4.26 10.37 -0.97
C CYS A 238 -3.44 10.22 -2.26
N LEU A 239 -4.11 10.06 -3.42
CA LEU A 239 -3.44 10.04 -4.71
C LEU A 239 -2.60 11.30 -4.95
N ASN A 240 -3.16 12.48 -4.65
CA ASN A 240 -2.45 13.74 -4.83
C ASN A 240 -1.22 13.86 -3.91
N ALA A 241 -1.28 13.31 -2.68
CA ALA A 241 -0.13 13.26 -1.78
C ALA A 241 1.01 12.44 -2.37
N VAL A 242 0.69 11.27 -2.94
CA VAL A 242 1.70 10.41 -3.59
C VAL A 242 2.28 11.09 -4.82
N LEU A 243 1.46 11.67 -5.70
CA LEU A 243 1.94 12.36 -6.91
C LEU A 243 2.84 13.55 -6.56
N ALA A 244 2.43 14.39 -5.59
CA ALA A 244 3.24 15.52 -5.14
C ALA A 244 4.57 15.05 -4.52
N ALA A 245 4.57 13.96 -3.75
CA ALA A 245 5.79 13.41 -3.19
C ALA A 245 6.76 12.90 -4.27
N ILE A 246 6.24 12.32 -5.36
CA ILE A 246 7.05 11.87 -6.50
C ILE A 246 7.67 13.07 -7.22
N ASP A 247 6.89 14.12 -7.44
CA ASP A 247 7.36 15.34 -8.14
C ASP A 247 8.51 16.05 -7.39
N GLU A 248 8.62 15.81 -6.07
CA GLU A 248 9.67 16.38 -5.22
C GLU A 248 10.92 15.48 -5.07
N LEU A 249 10.92 14.26 -5.60
CA LEU A 249 12.05 13.31 -5.52
C LEU A 249 12.99 13.44 -6.71
#